data_a7e346e67bf2bf6bbc53d7f834077765
#
_entry.id   a7e346e67bf2bf6bbc53d7f834077765
#
_cell.length_a   1.000
_cell.length_b   1.000
_cell.length_c   1.000
_cell.angle_alpha   90.00
_cell.angle_beta   90.00
_cell.angle_gamma   90.00
#
_symmetry.space_group_name_H-M   'P 1'
#
loop_
_entity.id
_entity.type
_entity.pdbx_description
1 polymer ?
#
loop_
_entity_poly.entity_id
_entity_poly.type
_entity_poly.pdbx_seq_one_letter_code
_entity_poly.pdbx_strand_id
1 'polypeptide(L)'
;SLLYSTNNFSIKDKSDNNTIYQFDIGSLTVGNKSEFDYIESNSNGRTQQIGAPELPTYSFNYSIQNNKNYEVEYVVNTFEIYENIIVDPAQPLQIAGEEKQFIKNDLLYSSFQQYPANNLNVNRMSLRGYELLNIEIIPFEYNFQTKQLKVYHNIDIIINETSDRELSLEVPRSKTFEAIYKNYIINADTYQDSRNFQQPAILYICGGNIESSLYFDE
;
A
#
# COMPACT_ATOMS: atom_id res chain seq x y z
N SER A 1 -9.04 -14.20 2.91
CA SER A 1 -9.79 -12.94 2.90
C SER A 1 -8.78 -11.81 2.95
N LEU A 2 -8.47 -11.23 1.79
CA LEU A 2 -7.67 -9.99 1.69
C LEU A 2 -8.59 -8.80 2.00
N LEU A 3 -9.02 -8.69 3.23
CA LEU A 3 -9.55 -7.46 3.76
C LEU A 3 -8.33 -6.58 4.06
N TYR A 4 -8.04 -5.64 3.18
CA TYR A 4 -7.14 -4.54 3.51
C TYR A 4 -7.74 -3.86 4.74
N SER A 5 -7.04 -3.97 5.86
CA SER A 5 -7.46 -3.32 7.09
C SER A 5 -7.28 -1.82 6.93
N THR A 6 -8.32 -1.12 6.49
CA THR A 6 -8.38 0.34 6.55
C THR A 6 -8.54 0.84 7.98
N ASN A 7 -8.59 -0.06 8.96
CA ASN A 7 -8.82 0.25 10.37
C ASN A 7 -7.78 1.18 10.98
N ASN A 8 -6.59 1.27 10.38
CA ASN A 8 -5.52 2.15 10.83
C ASN A 8 -5.64 3.58 10.29
N PHE A 9 -6.52 3.82 9.31
CA PHE A 9 -6.68 5.12 8.66
C PHE A 9 -8.09 5.65 8.84
N SER A 10 -8.20 6.90 9.26
CA SER A 10 -9.46 7.62 9.38
C SER A 10 -9.37 9.01 8.76
N ILE A 11 -10.47 9.52 8.21
CA ILE A 11 -10.50 10.88 7.69
C ILE A 11 -10.46 11.85 8.88
N LYS A 12 -9.46 12.73 8.91
CA LYS A 12 -9.32 13.80 9.90
C LYS A 12 -9.93 15.09 9.41
N ASP A 13 -9.69 15.43 8.15
CA ASP A 13 -10.22 16.63 7.51
C ASP A 13 -10.35 16.43 6.00
N LYS A 14 -11.29 17.13 5.39
CA LYS A 14 -11.50 17.10 3.94
C LYS A 14 -12.03 18.44 3.44
N SER A 15 -11.37 18.99 2.46
CA SER A 15 -11.81 20.13 1.67
C SER A 15 -11.83 19.78 0.18
N ASP A 16 -12.13 20.73 -0.69
CA ASP A 16 -12.25 20.47 -2.13
C ASP A 16 -10.97 19.93 -2.76
N ASN A 17 -9.80 20.45 -2.34
CA ASN A 17 -8.50 20.11 -2.94
C ASN A 17 -7.53 19.42 -1.96
N ASN A 18 -7.98 19.18 -0.73
CA ASN A 18 -7.12 18.59 0.30
C ASN A 18 -7.89 17.54 1.10
N THR A 19 -7.25 16.40 1.34
CA THR A 19 -7.78 15.37 2.25
C THR A 19 -6.69 14.96 3.22
N ILE A 20 -6.99 14.99 4.51
CA ILE A 20 -6.08 14.56 5.57
C ILE A 20 -6.61 13.26 6.17
N TYR A 21 -5.81 12.20 6.06
CA TYR A 21 -6.05 10.96 6.78
C TYR A 21 -5.15 10.91 8.02
N GLN A 22 -5.74 10.55 9.14
CA GLN A 22 -4.99 10.20 10.33
C GLN A 22 -4.72 8.70 10.32
N PHE A 23 -3.44 8.35 10.41
CA PHE A 23 -2.99 6.99 10.65
C PHE A 23 -2.72 6.78 12.13
N ASP A 24 -3.12 5.62 12.64
CA ASP A 24 -2.78 5.14 13.96
C ASP A 24 -2.26 3.70 13.85
N ILE A 25 -1.07 3.43 14.40
CA ILE A 25 -0.43 2.12 14.30
C ILE A 25 -1.22 1.04 15.06
N GLY A 26 -2.01 1.43 16.05
CA GLY A 26 -2.75 0.52 16.92
C GLY A 26 -1.83 -0.30 17.82
N SER A 27 -2.10 -1.59 17.93
CA SER A 27 -1.30 -2.50 18.74
C SER A 27 0.03 -2.83 18.06
N LEU A 28 1.11 -2.71 18.84
CA LEU A 28 2.46 -3.08 18.44
C LEU A 28 3.04 -4.05 19.46
N THR A 29 3.73 -5.08 18.98
CA THR A 29 4.50 -6.00 19.81
C THR A 29 5.94 -6.01 19.31
N VAL A 30 6.86 -5.70 20.21
CA VAL A 30 8.29 -5.90 20.01
C VAL A 30 8.70 -7.09 20.87
N GLY A 31 9.09 -8.18 20.24
CA GLY A 31 9.49 -9.41 20.91
C GLY A 31 10.90 -9.82 20.52
N ASN A 32 11.52 -10.69 21.31
CA ASN A 32 12.86 -11.20 21.04
C ASN A 32 12.82 -12.65 20.57
N LYS A 33 13.63 -12.95 19.55
CA LYS A 33 13.84 -14.29 19.04
C LYS A 33 15.33 -14.51 18.80
N SER A 34 15.99 -15.17 19.76
CA SER A 34 17.43 -15.38 19.72
C SER A 34 18.21 -14.07 19.85
N GLU A 35 18.96 -13.71 18.80
CA GLU A 35 19.80 -12.50 18.74
C GLU A 35 19.10 -11.30 18.08
N PHE A 36 17.88 -11.50 17.57
CA PHE A 36 17.11 -10.49 16.85
C PHE A 36 15.78 -10.21 17.53
N ASP A 37 15.29 -8.99 17.31
CA ASP A 37 13.98 -8.55 17.74
C ASP A 37 13.03 -8.51 16.54
N TYR A 38 11.87 -9.13 16.69
CA TYR A 38 10.79 -9.06 15.71
C TYR A 38 9.77 -8.00 16.07
N ILE A 39 9.18 -7.40 15.06
CA ILE A 39 8.17 -6.36 15.21
C ILE A 39 6.88 -6.87 14.58
N GLU A 40 5.83 -6.98 15.38
CA GLU A 40 4.49 -7.37 14.95
C GLU A 40 3.48 -6.26 15.18
N SER A 41 2.61 -6.07 14.22
CA SER A 41 1.52 -5.10 14.27
C SER A 41 0.41 -5.55 13.31
N ASN A 42 -0.73 -4.87 13.35
CA ASN A 42 -1.82 -5.11 12.40
C ASN A 42 -1.55 -4.45 11.03
N SER A 43 -0.37 -4.73 10.46
CA SER A 43 0.06 -4.20 9.17
C SER A 43 -0.45 -5.04 8.00
N ASN A 44 -0.54 -4.45 6.82
CA ASN A 44 -0.91 -5.17 5.60
C ASN A 44 0.29 -5.49 4.69
N GLY A 45 1.50 -5.16 5.13
CA GLY A 45 2.74 -5.48 4.44
C GLY A 45 3.95 -5.47 5.34
N ARG A 46 5.11 -5.75 4.76
CA ARG A 46 6.43 -5.66 5.38
C ARG A 46 7.46 -5.19 4.37
N THR A 47 8.55 -4.59 4.85
CA THR A 47 9.70 -4.27 3.99
C THR A 47 10.29 -5.57 3.41
N GLN A 48 10.64 -5.54 2.12
CA GLN A 48 11.01 -6.75 1.36
C GLN A 48 12.48 -6.78 0.93
N GLN A 49 13.28 -5.83 1.37
CA GLN A 49 14.70 -5.83 1.04
C GLN A 49 15.42 -6.93 1.81
N ILE A 50 15.79 -8.01 1.10
CA ILE A 50 16.42 -9.18 1.71
C ILE A 50 17.69 -8.79 2.48
N GLY A 51 17.78 -9.26 3.72
CA GLY A 51 18.89 -8.99 4.63
C GLY A 51 18.85 -7.62 5.31
N ALA A 52 17.92 -6.73 4.97
CA ALA A 52 17.67 -5.48 5.69
C ALA A 52 16.58 -5.68 6.77
N PRO A 53 16.45 -4.77 7.75
CA PRO A 53 15.44 -4.87 8.81
C PRO A 53 14.03 -5.12 8.28
N GLU A 54 13.33 -6.12 8.82
CA GLU A 54 11.97 -6.44 8.47
C GLU A 54 10.98 -5.59 9.29
N LEU A 55 10.48 -4.52 8.70
CA LEU A 55 9.57 -3.58 9.34
C LEU A 55 8.15 -3.71 8.80
N PRO A 56 7.11 -3.62 9.63
CA PRO A 56 5.73 -3.57 9.16
C PRO A 56 5.47 -2.35 8.26
N THR A 57 4.68 -2.54 7.20
CA THR A 57 4.26 -1.46 6.31
C THR A 57 2.74 -1.38 6.24
N TYR A 58 2.21 -0.19 5.96
CA TYR A 58 0.78 0.06 5.87
C TYR A 58 0.49 0.79 4.58
N SER A 59 -0.43 0.25 3.80
CA SER A 59 -0.78 0.85 2.52
C SER A 59 -2.28 0.92 2.31
N PHE A 60 -2.70 1.90 1.53
CA PHE A 60 -4.05 2.04 1.04
C PHE A 60 -4.07 2.61 -0.37
N ASN A 61 -5.18 2.44 -1.07
CA ASN A 61 -5.38 3.02 -2.39
C ASN A 61 -6.37 4.18 -2.29
N TYR A 62 -6.00 5.30 -2.86
CA TYR A 62 -6.79 6.51 -2.94
C TYR A 62 -7.16 6.79 -4.40
N SER A 63 -8.45 6.89 -4.71
CA SER A 63 -8.90 7.21 -6.06
C SER A 63 -8.70 8.68 -6.36
N ILE A 64 -8.14 8.97 -7.52
CA ILE A 64 -7.79 10.31 -7.98
C ILE A 64 -8.48 10.65 -9.30
N GLN A 65 -8.63 11.93 -9.56
CA GLN A 65 -9.11 12.42 -10.85
C GLN A 65 -8.03 12.26 -11.92
N ASN A 66 -8.43 11.80 -13.08
CA ASN A 66 -7.53 11.49 -14.18
C ASN A 66 -6.79 12.73 -14.73
N ASN A 67 -7.45 13.88 -14.66
CA ASN A 67 -6.95 15.16 -15.17
C ASN A 67 -6.22 15.99 -14.10
N LYS A 68 -5.87 15.41 -12.95
CA LYS A 68 -5.25 16.14 -11.86
C LYS A 68 -3.93 15.49 -11.40
N ASN A 69 -3.03 16.33 -10.93
CA ASN A 69 -1.85 15.90 -10.20
C ASN A 69 -2.10 16.00 -8.70
N TYR A 70 -1.37 15.17 -7.95
CA TYR A 70 -1.49 15.09 -6.50
C TYR A 70 -0.11 15.05 -5.87
N GLU A 71 0.02 15.71 -4.73
CA GLU A 71 1.16 15.62 -3.84
C GLU A 71 0.72 15.00 -2.52
N VAL A 72 1.55 14.13 -1.98
CA VAL A 72 1.29 13.45 -0.71
C VAL A 72 2.43 13.73 0.25
N GLU A 73 2.08 14.23 1.41
CA GLU A 73 3.00 14.51 2.51
C GLU A 73 2.56 13.79 3.77
N TYR A 74 3.44 13.68 4.75
CA TYR A 74 3.08 13.18 6.07
C TYR A 74 3.67 14.02 7.19
N VAL A 75 2.95 14.09 8.31
CA VAL A 75 3.37 14.75 9.54
C VAL A 75 3.26 13.79 10.70
N VAL A 76 4.36 13.57 11.41
CA VAL A 76 4.39 12.72 12.61
C VAL A 76 3.88 13.53 13.80
N ASN A 77 2.80 13.06 14.44
CA ASN A 77 2.21 13.71 15.60
C ASN A 77 2.77 13.13 16.91
N THR A 78 2.93 11.81 16.99
CA THR A 78 3.45 11.13 18.19
C THR A 78 4.37 9.99 17.82
N PHE A 79 5.40 9.77 18.64
CA PHE A 79 6.33 8.66 18.48
C PHE A 79 6.83 8.15 19.81
N GLU A 80 7.39 6.93 19.80
CA GLU A 80 8.09 6.29 20.89
C GLU A 80 9.45 5.74 20.43
N ILE A 81 10.40 5.62 21.34
CA ILE A 81 11.73 5.08 21.05
C ILE A 81 11.97 3.82 21.89
N TYR A 82 12.27 2.73 21.21
CA TYR A 82 12.70 1.47 21.82
C TYR A 82 14.23 1.37 21.74
N GLU A 83 14.84 1.09 22.88
CA GLU A 83 16.29 1.02 23.01
C GLU A 83 16.81 -0.42 22.92
N ASN A 84 18.07 -0.57 22.47
CA ASN A 84 18.76 -1.84 22.39
C ASN A 84 18.06 -2.89 21.49
N ILE A 85 17.43 -2.43 20.42
CA ILE A 85 16.74 -3.26 19.43
C ILE A 85 17.70 -3.69 18.33
N ILE A 86 17.69 -4.98 17.97
CA ILE A 86 18.35 -5.51 16.77
C ILE A 86 17.28 -6.13 15.90
N VAL A 87 16.75 -5.36 14.97
CA VAL A 87 15.63 -5.80 14.14
C VAL A 87 15.99 -7.01 13.28
N ASP A 88 15.12 -8.02 13.26
CA ASP A 88 15.26 -9.22 12.43
C ASP A 88 15.33 -8.86 10.95
N PRO A 89 16.30 -9.41 10.18
CA PRO A 89 16.41 -9.14 8.76
C PRO A 89 15.35 -9.88 7.94
N ALA A 90 14.79 -9.19 6.95
CA ALA A 90 13.87 -9.79 5.98
C ALA A 90 14.53 -10.95 5.23
N GLN A 91 13.85 -12.08 5.19
CA GLN A 91 14.33 -13.31 4.56
C GLN A 91 13.62 -13.56 3.22
N PRO A 92 14.28 -14.24 2.25
CA PRO A 92 13.62 -14.64 1.02
C PRO A 92 12.49 -15.64 1.30
N LEU A 93 11.52 -15.68 0.41
CA LEU A 93 10.50 -16.73 0.43
C LEU A 93 11.17 -18.12 0.34
N GLN A 94 10.78 -19.02 1.24
CA GLN A 94 11.31 -20.35 1.27
C GLN A 94 10.61 -21.25 0.26
N ILE A 95 11.39 -21.91 -0.57
CA ILE A 95 10.93 -22.93 -1.48
C ILE A 95 11.01 -24.29 -0.76
N ALA A 96 9.95 -25.08 -0.83
CA ALA A 96 9.92 -26.40 -0.20
C ALA A 96 11.02 -27.30 -0.79
N GLY A 97 11.87 -27.86 0.09
CA GLY A 97 12.98 -28.74 -0.28
C GLY A 97 14.34 -28.08 -0.42
N GLU A 98 14.42 -26.74 -0.32
CA GLU A 98 15.70 -26.03 -0.27
C GLU A 98 16.18 -25.82 1.17
N GLU A 99 17.52 -25.80 1.35
CA GLU A 99 18.11 -25.47 2.64
C GLU A 99 17.85 -24.01 3.00
N LYS A 100 17.47 -23.77 4.25
CA LYS A 100 17.26 -22.43 4.78
C LYS A 100 18.61 -21.73 4.95
N GLN A 101 18.89 -20.74 4.12
CA GLN A 101 20.01 -19.84 4.33
C GLN A 101 19.50 -18.59 5.05
N PHE A 102 20.06 -18.29 6.21
CA PHE A 102 19.81 -17.02 6.89
C PHE A 102 20.65 -15.92 6.24
N ILE A 103 20.00 -14.87 5.77
CA ILE A 103 20.66 -13.74 5.07
C ILE A 103 20.52 -12.50 5.93
N LYS A 104 21.68 -11.88 6.21
CA LYS A 104 21.79 -10.58 6.87
C LYS A 104 22.77 -9.72 6.08
N ASN A 105 22.42 -8.48 5.83
CA ASN A 105 23.30 -7.52 5.19
C ASN A 105 24.20 -6.85 6.25
N ASP A 106 25.35 -7.45 6.52
CA ASP A 106 26.28 -6.97 7.54
C ASP A 106 26.81 -5.55 7.26
N LEU A 107 26.93 -5.16 6.00
CA LEU A 107 27.34 -3.79 5.63
C LEU A 107 26.26 -2.79 6.05
N LEU A 108 25.00 -3.12 5.86
CA LEU A 108 23.89 -2.27 6.28
C LEU A 108 23.82 -2.19 7.80
N TYR A 109 23.89 -3.33 8.50
CA TYR A 109 23.81 -3.38 9.96
C TYR A 109 25.00 -2.74 10.68
N SER A 110 26.11 -2.52 9.99
CA SER A 110 27.26 -1.76 10.48
C SER A 110 27.32 -0.32 9.96
N SER A 111 26.34 0.11 9.19
CA SER A 111 26.30 1.45 8.59
C SER A 111 25.90 2.53 9.59
N PHE A 112 26.14 3.79 9.22
CA PHE A 112 25.67 4.98 9.93
C PHE A 112 24.32 5.49 9.39
N GLN A 113 23.70 4.75 8.48
CA GLN A 113 22.42 5.13 7.86
C GLN A 113 21.26 4.82 8.78
N GLN A 114 20.14 5.49 8.53
CA GLN A 114 18.84 5.13 9.09
C GLN A 114 18.08 4.26 8.07
N TYR A 115 17.20 3.41 8.57
CA TYR A 115 16.37 2.54 7.74
C TYR A 115 14.91 2.65 8.16
N PRO A 116 13.97 2.74 7.25
CA PRO A 116 14.16 2.84 5.80
C PRO A 116 14.69 4.22 5.36
N ALA A 117 15.15 4.32 4.12
CA ALA A 117 15.57 5.61 3.56
C ALA A 117 14.38 6.58 3.35
N ASN A 118 13.19 6.04 3.09
CA ASN A 118 11.96 6.78 2.92
C ASN A 118 10.84 6.10 3.73
N ASN A 119 10.10 6.91 4.49
CA ASN A 119 8.96 6.45 5.28
C ASN A 119 7.63 6.52 4.51
N LEU A 120 7.59 7.26 3.41
CA LEU A 120 6.42 7.42 2.54
C LEU A 120 6.79 7.05 1.11
N ASN A 121 6.04 6.11 0.54
CA ASN A 121 6.12 5.73 -0.87
C ASN A 121 4.76 5.98 -1.53
N VAL A 122 4.76 6.71 -2.63
CA VAL A 122 3.54 7.04 -3.37
C VAL A 122 3.71 6.60 -4.81
N ASN A 123 2.86 5.68 -5.25
CA ASN A 123 2.89 5.16 -6.60
C ASN A 123 1.54 5.40 -7.29
N ARG A 124 1.57 6.04 -8.46
CA ARG A 124 0.40 6.17 -9.30
C ARG A 124 0.20 4.88 -10.08
N MET A 125 -1.01 4.38 -10.09
CA MET A 125 -1.37 3.14 -10.79
C MET A 125 -2.77 3.27 -11.42
N SER A 126 -3.02 2.48 -12.45
CA SER A 126 -4.34 2.37 -13.05
C SER A 126 -4.89 0.97 -12.84
N LEU A 127 -6.12 0.88 -12.38
CA LEU A 127 -6.82 -0.38 -12.17
C LEU A 127 -8.16 -0.35 -12.93
N ARG A 128 -8.20 -0.97 -14.10
CA ARG A 128 -9.41 -1.04 -14.96
C ARG A 128 -10.10 0.31 -15.14
N GLY A 129 -9.31 1.32 -15.43
CA GLY A 129 -9.79 2.68 -15.67
C GLY A 129 -9.99 3.54 -14.42
N TYR A 130 -9.75 3.02 -13.23
CA TYR A 130 -9.57 3.86 -12.05
C TYR A 130 -8.12 4.28 -11.96
N GLU A 131 -7.89 5.58 -11.85
CA GLU A 131 -6.58 6.11 -11.49
C GLU A 131 -6.48 6.18 -9.98
N LEU A 132 -5.40 5.63 -9.45
CA LEU A 132 -5.20 5.47 -8.03
C LEU A 132 -3.82 5.98 -7.62
N LEU A 133 -3.71 6.47 -6.40
CA LEU A 133 -2.46 6.53 -5.66
C LEU A 133 -2.42 5.34 -4.71
N ASN A 134 -1.43 4.49 -4.85
CA ASN A 134 -1.06 3.55 -3.81
C ASN A 134 -0.10 4.29 -2.86
N ILE A 135 -0.54 4.51 -1.64
CA ILE A 135 0.19 5.23 -0.61
C ILE A 135 0.61 4.21 0.44
N GLU A 136 1.91 4.02 0.60
CA GLU A 136 2.50 3.14 1.60
C GLU A 136 3.31 3.97 2.59
N ILE A 137 3.07 3.72 3.89
CA ILE A 137 3.86 4.28 4.98
C ILE A 137 4.59 3.18 5.74
N ILE A 138 5.81 3.50 6.17
CA ILE A 138 6.63 2.69 7.04
C ILE A 138 6.81 3.51 8.33
N PRO A 139 5.94 3.32 9.35
CA PRO A 139 5.94 4.17 10.55
C PRO A 139 7.05 3.84 11.52
N PHE A 140 8.22 3.51 11.00
CA PHE A 140 9.39 3.09 11.76
C PHE A 140 10.65 3.75 11.21
N GLU A 141 11.59 4.03 12.10
CA GLU A 141 12.92 4.50 11.77
C GLU A 141 13.94 3.77 12.65
N TYR A 142 14.78 2.97 12.04
CA TYR A 142 15.78 2.19 12.75
C TYR A 142 17.18 2.77 12.57
N ASN A 143 17.84 3.03 13.68
CA ASN A 143 19.22 3.50 13.72
C ASN A 143 20.16 2.34 14.10
N PHE A 144 21.00 1.92 13.17
CA PHE A 144 21.91 0.78 13.36
C PHE A 144 22.98 1.04 14.42
N GLN A 145 23.47 2.27 14.56
CA GLN A 145 24.54 2.61 15.48
C GLN A 145 24.09 2.64 16.94
N THR A 146 22.96 3.28 17.18
CA THR A 146 22.38 3.42 18.52
C THR A 146 21.50 2.24 18.88
N LYS A 147 21.19 1.35 17.94
CA LYS A 147 20.23 0.25 18.11
C LYS A 147 18.88 0.74 18.64
N GLN A 148 18.46 1.88 18.13
CA GLN A 148 17.18 2.49 18.48
C GLN A 148 16.18 2.26 17.36
N LEU A 149 14.97 1.84 17.74
CA LEU A 149 13.81 1.79 16.88
C LEU A 149 12.85 2.90 17.29
N LYS A 150 12.68 3.90 16.44
CA LYS A 150 11.67 4.94 16.60
C LYS A 150 10.39 4.49 15.89
N VAL A 151 9.30 4.51 16.61
CA VAL A 151 7.98 4.09 16.16
C VAL A 151 7.06 5.29 16.11
N TYR A 152 6.50 5.59 14.96
CA TYR A 152 5.53 6.66 14.78
C TYR A 152 4.12 6.13 15.06
N HIS A 153 3.53 6.51 16.17
CA HIS A 153 2.22 6.03 16.59
C HIS A 153 1.07 6.70 15.86
N ASN A 154 1.20 8.00 15.62
CA ASN A 154 0.16 8.78 14.94
C ASN A 154 0.78 9.67 13.87
N ILE A 155 0.24 9.59 12.67
CA ILE A 155 0.72 10.30 11.48
C ILE A 155 -0.47 10.91 10.74
N ASP A 156 -0.37 12.17 10.36
CA ASP A 156 -1.29 12.78 9.40
C ASP A 156 -0.73 12.59 7.98
N ILE A 157 -1.52 12.02 7.09
CA ILE A 157 -1.21 11.87 5.67
C ILE A 157 -2.05 12.89 4.92
N ILE A 158 -1.38 13.83 4.27
CA ILE A 158 -1.97 14.99 3.60
C ILE A 158 -1.92 14.74 2.10
N ILE A 159 -3.07 14.67 1.46
CA ILE A 159 -3.21 14.47 0.02
C ILE A 159 -3.73 15.76 -0.59
N ASN A 160 -2.88 16.44 -1.35
CA ASN A 160 -3.19 17.69 -2.01
C ASN A 160 -3.40 17.49 -3.51
N GLU A 161 -4.53 17.97 -4.03
CA GLU A 161 -4.71 18.16 -5.47
C GLU A 161 -3.98 19.45 -5.88
N THR A 162 -3.08 19.37 -6.85
CA THR A 162 -2.18 20.49 -7.17
C THR A 162 -2.50 21.17 -8.49
N SER A 163 -2.36 20.48 -9.60
CA SER A 163 -2.48 21.10 -10.93
C SER A 163 -3.27 20.24 -11.90
N ASP A 164 -3.74 20.85 -12.98
CA ASP A 164 -4.34 20.12 -14.08
C ASP A 164 -3.29 19.32 -14.84
N ARG A 165 -3.74 18.21 -15.39
CA ARG A 165 -2.97 17.29 -16.21
C ARG A 165 -3.73 16.98 -17.48
N GLU A 166 -3.02 16.64 -18.55
CA GLU A 166 -3.66 16.10 -19.76
C GLU A 166 -4.44 14.83 -19.44
N LEU A 167 -5.66 14.75 -19.95
CA LEU A 167 -6.53 13.59 -19.80
C LEU A 167 -5.86 12.36 -20.46
N SER A 168 -5.73 11.29 -19.71
CA SER A 168 -5.55 9.96 -20.32
C SER A 168 -6.88 9.46 -20.89
N LEU A 169 -6.82 8.48 -21.78
CA LEU A 169 -8.03 7.87 -22.35
C LEU A 169 -8.96 7.37 -21.25
N GLU A 170 -10.20 7.85 -21.26
CA GLU A 170 -11.22 7.37 -20.35
C GLU A 170 -11.62 5.94 -20.71
N VAL A 171 -11.42 5.03 -19.79
CA VAL A 171 -11.89 3.64 -19.91
C VAL A 171 -13.24 3.54 -19.20
N PRO A 172 -14.29 2.99 -19.83
CA PRO A 172 -15.59 2.80 -19.19
C PRO A 172 -15.48 1.96 -17.91
N ARG A 173 -16.29 2.27 -16.91
CA ARG A 173 -16.35 1.52 -15.66
C ARG A 173 -16.95 0.14 -15.85
N SER A 174 -16.50 -0.84 -15.09
CA SER A 174 -17.13 -2.16 -15.03
C SER A 174 -18.03 -2.27 -13.80
N LYS A 175 -19.33 -2.41 -14.01
CA LYS A 175 -20.31 -2.59 -12.94
C LYS A 175 -20.02 -3.84 -12.09
N THR A 176 -19.54 -4.90 -12.69
CA THR A 176 -19.21 -6.16 -12.01
C THR A 176 -18.09 -5.99 -10.98
N PHE A 177 -17.15 -5.09 -11.24
CA PHE A 177 -16.00 -4.86 -10.36
C PHE A 177 -16.22 -3.74 -9.35
N GLU A 178 -17.32 -3.01 -9.43
CA GLU A 178 -17.57 -1.84 -8.55
C GLU A 178 -17.58 -2.22 -7.07
N ALA A 179 -18.17 -3.38 -6.71
CA ALA A 179 -18.16 -3.88 -5.35
C ALA A 179 -16.75 -4.21 -4.84
N ILE A 180 -15.87 -4.66 -5.74
CA ILE A 180 -14.47 -4.93 -5.40
C ILE A 180 -13.74 -3.61 -5.15
N TYR A 181 -13.93 -2.61 -6.03
CA TYR A 181 -13.27 -1.31 -5.88
C TYR A 181 -13.64 -0.61 -4.58
N LYS A 182 -14.90 -0.68 -4.14
CA LYS A 182 -15.34 -0.12 -2.86
C LYS A 182 -14.58 -0.68 -1.66
N ASN A 183 -14.10 -1.92 -1.75
CA ASN A 183 -13.32 -2.54 -0.69
C ASN A 183 -11.81 -2.25 -0.78
N TYR A 184 -11.33 -1.80 -1.94
CA TYR A 184 -9.91 -1.54 -2.20
C TYR A 184 -9.52 -0.08 -2.13
N ILE A 185 -10.49 0.83 -2.23
CA ILE A 185 -10.26 2.26 -2.35
C ILE A 185 -10.83 2.96 -1.12
N ILE A 186 -9.97 3.63 -0.36
CA ILE A 186 -10.35 4.23 0.93
C ILE A 186 -11.39 5.36 0.79
N ASN A 187 -11.38 6.08 -0.33
CA ASN A 187 -12.32 7.17 -0.63
C ASN A 187 -13.42 6.77 -1.63
N ALA A 188 -13.69 5.47 -1.80
CA ALA A 188 -14.65 4.97 -2.79
C ALA A 188 -16.07 5.56 -2.64
N ASP A 189 -16.52 5.77 -1.40
CA ASP A 189 -17.86 6.32 -1.12
C ASP A 189 -17.99 7.82 -1.43
N THR A 190 -16.86 8.54 -1.46
CA THR A 190 -16.83 10.00 -1.69
C THR A 190 -16.30 10.37 -3.06
N TYR A 191 -15.71 9.42 -3.78
CA TYR A 191 -15.23 9.62 -5.13
C TYR A 191 -16.39 9.63 -6.13
N GLN A 192 -16.57 10.76 -6.79
CA GLN A 192 -17.60 10.88 -7.85
C GLN A 192 -16.99 10.52 -9.19
N ASP A 193 -17.46 9.45 -9.77
CA ASP A 193 -17.05 8.99 -11.08
C ASP A 193 -18.21 9.19 -12.08
N SER A 194 -18.05 10.15 -12.98
CA SER A 194 -19.07 10.51 -13.99
C SER A 194 -19.07 9.61 -15.21
N ARG A 195 -18.09 8.70 -15.34
CA ARG A 195 -17.99 7.82 -16.51
C ARG A 195 -19.15 6.84 -16.58
N ASN A 196 -19.54 6.53 -17.80
CA ASN A 196 -20.54 5.51 -18.07
C ASN A 196 -20.01 4.10 -17.76
N PHE A 197 -20.94 3.20 -17.41
CA PHE A 197 -20.61 1.79 -17.31
C PHE A 197 -20.37 1.18 -18.69
N GLN A 198 -19.41 0.28 -18.76
CA GLN A 198 -19.22 -0.57 -19.93
C GLN A 198 -20.49 -1.39 -20.17
N GLN A 199 -20.94 -1.43 -21.42
CA GLN A 199 -22.03 -2.31 -21.82
C GLN A 199 -21.62 -3.77 -21.55
N PRO A 200 -22.52 -4.61 -21.03
CA PRO A 200 -22.24 -6.03 -20.85
C PRO A 200 -21.89 -6.66 -22.21
N ALA A 201 -20.79 -7.40 -22.24
CA ALA A 201 -20.40 -8.18 -23.40
C ALA A 201 -20.24 -9.64 -22.99
N ILE A 202 -20.77 -10.56 -23.79
CA ILE A 202 -20.62 -11.99 -23.57
C ILE A 202 -19.68 -12.52 -24.65
N LEU A 203 -18.57 -13.10 -24.22
CA LEU A 203 -17.66 -13.82 -25.12
C LEU A 203 -18.05 -15.29 -25.13
N TYR A 204 -18.51 -15.77 -26.26
CA TYR A 204 -18.72 -17.19 -26.51
C TYR A 204 -17.48 -17.78 -27.13
N ILE A 205 -16.92 -18.78 -26.48
CA ILE A 205 -15.79 -19.56 -27.00
C ILE A 205 -16.37 -20.92 -27.45
N CYS A 206 -16.54 -21.10 -28.76
CA CYS A 206 -16.97 -22.35 -29.34
C CYS A 206 -15.75 -23.15 -29.74
N GLY A 207 -15.64 -24.37 -29.22
CA GLY A 207 -14.65 -25.36 -29.65
C GLY A 207 -15.24 -26.33 -30.67
N GLY A 208 -14.46 -26.76 -31.65
CA GLY A 208 -14.87 -27.74 -32.63
C GLY A 208 -15.67 -27.17 -33.83
N ASN A 209 -16.33 -28.04 -34.55
CA ASN A 209 -17.05 -27.72 -35.80
C ASN A 209 -18.44 -27.11 -35.61
N ILE A 210 -18.64 -26.32 -34.56
CA ILE A 210 -19.91 -25.60 -34.40
C ILE A 210 -19.87 -24.40 -35.34
N GLU A 211 -20.68 -24.43 -36.37
CA GLU A 211 -20.96 -23.28 -37.23
C GLU A 211 -21.70 -22.25 -36.37
N SER A 212 -20.97 -21.29 -35.88
CA SER A 212 -21.47 -20.25 -34.94
C SER A 212 -22.34 -19.19 -35.62
N SER A 213 -22.33 -19.15 -36.97
CA SER A 213 -22.98 -18.13 -37.75
C SER A 213 -24.51 -18.11 -37.68
N LEU A 214 -25.15 -19.17 -37.28
CA LEU A 214 -26.62 -19.28 -37.29
C LEU A 214 -27.32 -18.79 -36.00
N TYR A 215 -26.56 -18.49 -34.95
CA TYR A 215 -27.17 -18.19 -33.63
C TYR A 215 -26.81 -16.81 -33.06
N PHE A 216 -25.99 -16.03 -33.78
CA PHE A 216 -25.49 -14.76 -33.25
C PHE A 216 -25.78 -13.54 -34.13
N ASP A 217 -26.58 -13.70 -35.19
CA ASP A 217 -26.97 -12.61 -36.09
C ASP A 217 -28.37 -12.01 -35.78
N GLU A 218 -28.91 -12.20 -34.54
CA GLU A 218 -30.12 -11.53 -34.10
C GLU A 218 -29.84 -10.49 -33.00
#